data_fed52abdcb2274409e83046a4c217196
#
_entry.id   fed52abdcb2274409e83046a4c217196
#
_cell.length_a   1.000
_cell.length_b   1.000
_cell.length_c   1.000
_cell.angle_alpha   90.00
_cell.angle_beta   90.00
_cell.angle_gamma   90.00
#
_symmetry.space_group_name_H-M   'P 1'
#
loop_
_entity.id
_entity.type
_entity.pdbx_description
1 polymer ?
#
loop_
_entity_poly.entity_id
_entity_poly.type
_entity_poly.pdbx_seq_one_letter_code
_entity_poly.pdbx_strand_id
1 'polypeptide(L)'
;MRQTEKFSLGGAAKTVFALLSILSALLAPTAFTRPAAAEDIEDPLLRLVPIARQIAPDTTNRTPHYALVREQADPEMPSDVWVPGELLTQMNIPIKLNAAKTSFTLRVGNPSKSLSVEALAALAPNAVDLEFRAKSDDNRQYFNLTGMEKTTGLSYAFAPGDILVVGKTALMSSYPRLAPAPDKPDEPLTPFNLVWDHVMGDNPDLSAEPPILGVSVISPTWFALLDETGRVSNRGTTPYVASAHTNGYSVWGLVSNGFNRERTTKFLANDAAQNTFIAHMLSFAAIYGLDGINMDFENVLNDDAKRLTAFVRRFAAAARTMGLKFSMDVTIPTKWSLCFDRRSLSGIADYIAVMTYDEHWRTSPKAGSTASLPWVENALRNTLADIPADKLFLGVPLYTREWEETTAKNGKVSVTSLALSMVSVDEKMSSTGAEKKWLEAAGQYYFQYVSGDKTYKIWIEDKNSISLRMSLVKKHALAGAAFWRKGFEKPEIWDAVEASMQ
;
A
#
# COMPACT_ATOMS: atom_id res chain seq x y z
N MET A 1 17.96 23.36 62.57
CA MET A 1 17.96 24.02 61.28
C MET A 1 17.84 22.96 60.18
N ARG A 2 16.65 22.76 59.67
CA ARG A 2 16.37 21.84 58.54
C ARG A 2 15.99 22.71 57.37
N GLN A 3 16.81 22.72 56.31
CA GLN A 3 16.46 23.28 55.00
C GLN A 3 15.68 22.24 54.20
N THR A 4 14.49 22.60 53.82
CA THR A 4 13.65 21.85 52.89
C THR A 4 13.92 22.36 51.48
N GLU A 5 14.52 21.53 50.63
CA GLU A 5 14.63 21.77 49.19
C GLU A 5 13.29 21.47 48.51
N LYS A 6 12.76 22.48 47.84
CA LYS A 6 11.61 22.37 46.96
C LYS A 6 12.08 21.90 45.59
N PHE A 7 11.76 20.66 45.24
CA PHE A 7 11.88 20.18 43.87
C PHE A 7 10.75 20.78 43.01
N SER A 8 11.13 21.55 41.99
CA SER A 8 10.24 22.12 41.01
C SER A 8 10.00 21.11 39.89
N LEU A 9 8.79 20.52 39.83
CA LEU A 9 8.27 19.70 38.74
C LEU A 9 7.81 20.60 37.58
N GLY A 10 8.75 21.21 36.87
CA GLY A 10 8.45 22.23 35.86
C GLY A 10 8.81 21.90 34.40
N GLY A 11 9.49 20.81 34.13
CA GLY A 11 10.04 20.53 32.78
C GLY A 11 9.30 19.47 31.96
N ALA A 12 8.84 18.42 32.58
CA ALA A 12 8.28 17.26 31.87
C ALA A 12 6.82 17.47 31.38
N ALA A 13 6.02 18.23 32.11
CA ALA A 13 4.62 18.48 31.74
C ALA A 13 4.46 19.39 30.51
N LYS A 14 5.39 20.32 30.28
CA LYS A 14 5.31 21.21 29.10
C LYS A 14 5.69 20.51 27.78
N THR A 15 6.57 19.52 27.85
CA THR A 15 6.97 18.75 26.66
C THR A 15 5.90 17.74 26.22
N VAL A 16 5.17 17.16 27.16
CA VAL A 16 4.05 16.26 26.87
C VAL A 16 2.84 17.02 26.31
N PHE A 17 2.59 18.25 26.80
CA PHE A 17 1.52 19.09 26.23
C PHE A 17 1.85 19.63 24.83
N ALA A 18 3.12 19.88 24.52
CA ALA A 18 3.55 20.29 23.18
C ALA A 18 3.48 19.11 22.18
N LEU A 19 3.77 17.89 22.60
CA LEU A 19 3.63 16.69 21.77
C LEU A 19 2.15 16.31 21.55
N LEU A 20 1.28 16.48 22.54
CA LEU A 20 -0.16 16.28 22.37
C LEU A 20 -0.80 17.38 21.50
N SER A 21 -0.31 18.61 21.53
CA SER A 21 -0.80 19.66 20.64
C SER A 21 -0.28 19.51 19.20
N ILE A 22 0.88 18.89 18.98
CA ILE A 22 1.37 18.53 17.63
C ILE A 22 0.62 17.28 17.11
N LEU A 23 0.29 16.33 17.97
CA LEU A 23 -0.54 15.18 17.59
C LEU A 23 -1.99 15.57 17.28
N SER A 24 -2.56 16.52 18.04
CA SER A 24 -3.88 17.09 17.73
C SER A 24 -3.86 17.99 16.49
N ALA A 25 -2.73 18.57 16.10
CA ALA A 25 -2.59 19.32 14.85
C ALA A 25 -2.36 18.41 13.62
N LEU A 26 -1.87 17.16 13.81
CA LEU A 26 -1.74 16.15 12.76
C LEU A 26 -2.97 15.23 12.65
N LEU A 27 -3.74 15.12 13.72
CA LEU A 27 -5.01 14.39 13.83
C LEU A 27 -6.19 15.32 14.08
N ALA A 28 -5.97 16.64 14.17
CA ALA A 28 -7.06 17.58 14.05
C ALA A 28 -7.81 17.20 12.77
N PRO A 29 -9.16 17.21 12.77
CA PRO A 29 -9.94 16.98 11.58
C PRO A 29 -9.37 17.93 10.53
N THR A 30 -8.50 17.41 9.66
CA THR A 30 -8.05 18.16 8.51
C THR A 30 -9.33 18.50 7.80
N ALA A 31 -9.68 19.77 7.79
CA ALA A 31 -10.81 20.25 7.04
C ALA A 31 -10.74 19.53 5.70
N PHE A 32 -11.77 18.73 5.40
CA PHE A 32 -11.90 18.08 4.13
C PHE A 32 -11.82 19.16 3.09
N THR A 33 -10.63 19.38 2.51
CA THR A 33 -10.54 20.22 1.35
C THR A 33 -11.25 19.45 0.26
N ARG A 34 -12.40 19.91 -0.05
CA ARG A 34 -13.27 19.46 -1.12
C ARG A 34 -12.49 19.41 -2.42
N PRO A 35 -12.79 18.44 -3.30
CA PRO A 35 -12.54 18.60 -4.73
C PRO A 35 -13.07 19.97 -5.18
N ALA A 36 -12.42 20.61 -6.14
CA ALA A 36 -12.56 22.01 -6.55
C ALA A 36 -13.97 22.52 -6.95
N ALA A 37 -15.02 21.71 -6.79
CA ALA A 37 -16.41 22.10 -7.03
C ALA A 37 -17.24 22.32 -5.76
N ALA A 38 -16.60 22.34 -4.60
CA ALA A 38 -17.25 22.55 -3.32
C ALA A 38 -16.62 23.73 -2.58
N GLU A 39 -16.68 24.89 -3.22
CA GLU A 39 -16.41 26.16 -2.55
C GLU A 39 -17.37 26.35 -1.38
N ASP A 40 -16.81 26.76 -0.23
CA ASP A 40 -17.46 27.30 0.94
C ASP A 40 -18.17 26.36 1.93
N ILE A 41 -17.46 25.44 2.56
CA ILE A 41 -17.69 25.18 4.01
C ILE A 41 -16.46 24.39 4.51
N GLU A 42 -15.49 25.04 5.12
CA GLU A 42 -14.60 24.39 6.07
C GLU A 42 -15.44 24.04 7.30
N ASP A 43 -15.90 22.79 7.39
CA ASP A 43 -16.54 22.28 8.61
C ASP A 43 -15.46 21.56 9.43
N PRO A 44 -14.87 22.20 10.45
CA PRO A 44 -13.80 21.64 11.25
C PRO A 44 -14.24 20.41 12.06
N LEU A 45 -15.56 20.17 12.15
CA LEU A 45 -16.15 19.06 12.88
C LEU A 45 -16.35 17.80 12.00
N LEU A 46 -16.13 17.92 10.68
CA LEU A 46 -16.29 16.80 9.75
C LEU A 46 -15.01 15.98 9.64
N ARG A 47 -15.08 14.67 9.84
CA ARG A 47 -13.95 13.74 9.76
C ARG A 47 -14.29 12.44 9.03
N LEU A 48 -13.26 11.77 8.48
CA LEU A 48 -13.36 10.41 7.95
C LEU A 48 -13.14 9.39 9.06
N VAL A 49 -14.01 8.39 9.09
CA VAL A 49 -13.94 7.30 10.06
C VAL A 49 -13.99 5.96 9.34
N PRO A 50 -13.05 5.04 9.60
CA PRO A 50 -13.09 3.69 9.03
C PRO A 50 -14.37 2.96 9.44
N ILE A 51 -14.90 2.14 8.53
CA ILE A 51 -16.13 1.39 8.78
C ILE A 51 -15.83 -0.09 8.97
N ALA A 52 -16.50 -0.71 9.93
CA ALA A 52 -16.64 -2.16 10.06
C ALA A 52 -18.12 -2.55 9.94
N ARG A 53 -18.41 -3.73 9.40
CA ARG A 53 -19.78 -4.27 9.33
C ARG A 53 -19.99 -5.33 10.39
N GLN A 54 -21.08 -5.27 11.10
CA GLN A 54 -21.54 -6.37 11.94
C GLN A 54 -22.24 -7.43 11.07
N ILE A 55 -21.70 -8.63 11.06
CA ILE A 55 -22.17 -9.75 10.23
C ILE A 55 -22.92 -10.82 11.02
N ALA A 56 -22.67 -10.88 12.33
CA ALA A 56 -23.36 -11.72 13.30
C ALA A 56 -23.44 -10.99 14.65
N PRO A 57 -24.24 -11.42 15.64
CA PRO A 57 -24.41 -10.70 16.89
C PRO A 57 -23.12 -10.28 17.59
N ASP A 58 -22.10 -11.13 17.57
CA ASP A 58 -20.82 -10.88 18.24
C ASP A 58 -19.63 -10.79 17.24
N THR A 59 -19.90 -10.65 15.95
CA THR A 59 -18.85 -10.68 14.93
C THR A 59 -18.95 -9.47 14.02
N THR A 60 -17.86 -8.72 13.89
CA THR A 60 -17.73 -7.61 12.96
C THR A 60 -16.55 -7.84 12.01
N ASN A 61 -16.72 -7.44 10.77
CA ASN A 61 -15.66 -7.42 9.76
C ASN A 61 -15.38 -6.00 9.33
N ARG A 62 -14.10 -5.67 9.20
CA ARG A 62 -13.64 -4.39 8.67
C ARG A 62 -13.97 -4.26 7.18
N THR A 63 -14.18 -3.03 6.70
CA THR A 63 -14.51 -2.76 5.30
C THR A 63 -13.51 -1.78 4.71
N PRO A 64 -13.36 -1.73 3.37
CA PRO A 64 -12.54 -0.71 2.71
C PRO A 64 -13.27 0.63 2.56
N HIS A 65 -14.35 0.86 3.31
CA HIS A 65 -15.15 2.06 3.23
C HIS A 65 -14.92 2.97 4.44
N TYR A 66 -15.16 4.26 4.22
CA TYR A 66 -15.11 5.31 5.24
C TYR A 66 -16.48 5.96 5.38
N ALA A 67 -16.83 6.30 6.60
CA ALA A 67 -17.92 7.20 6.90
C ALA A 67 -17.41 8.65 6.94
N LEU A 68 -18.27 9.58 6.62
CA LEU A 68 -18.14 10.96 7.02
C LEU A 68 -18.86 11.11 8.36
N VAL A 69 -18.17 11.62 9.36
CA VAL A 69 -18.73 11.86 10.68
C VAL A 69 -18.61 13.33 11.00
N ARG A 70 -19.73 13.97 11.33
CA ARG A 70 -19.75 15.36 11.78
C ARG A 70 -20.02 15.39 13.26
N GLU A 71 -19.04 15.83 14.03
CA GLU A 71 -19.22 16.08 15.44
C GLU A 71 -20.20 17.24 15.66
N GLN A 72 -21.00 17.17 16.69
CA GLN A 72 -21.83 18.30 17.09
C GLN A 72 -21.01 19.24 17.97
N ALA A 73 -21.34 20.55 17.92
CA ALA A 73 -20.69 21.52 18.77
C ALA A 73 -20.97 21.27 20.26
N ASP A 74 -22.10 20.62 20.56
CA ASP A 74 -22.45 20.12 21.89
C ASP A 74 -22.03 18.64 21.97
N PRO A 75 -21.06 18.27 22.82
CA PRO A 75 -20.58 16.89 22.95
C PRO A 75 -21.62 15.90 23.50
N GLU A 76 -22.74 16.37 24.05
CA GLU A 76 -23.84 15.50 24.48
C GLU A 76 -24.77 15.12 23.31
N MET A 77 -24.67 15.81 22.18
CA MET A 77 -25.44 15.50 20.99
C MET A 77 -24.76 14.42 20.14
N PRO A 78 -25.52 13.45 19.61
CA PRO A 78 -24.96 12.43 18.76
C PRO A 78 -24.39 13.01 17.47
N SER A 79 -23.22 12.53 17.06
CA SER A 79 -22.61 12.89 15.79
C SER A 79 -23.50 12.48 14.62
N ASP A 80 -23.54 13.30 13.58
CA ASP A 80 -24.14 12.91 12.31
C ASP A 80 -23.18 11.95 11.56
N VAL A 81 -23.73 10.88 11.01
CA VAL A 81 -22.96 9.81 10.37
C VAL A 81 -23.47 9.55 8.96
N TRP A 82 -22.61 9.72 7.96
CA TRP A 82 -22.89 9.41 6.56
C TRP A 82 -22.04 8.23 6.09
N VAL A 83 -22.67 7.28 5.44
CA VAL A 83 -22.01 6.10 4.87
C VAL A 83 -22.13 6.08 3.35
N PRO A 84 -21.16 5.55 2.62
CA PRO A 84 -21.23 5.48 1.17
C PRO A 84 -22.33 4.50 0.71
N GLY A 85 -22.98 4.82 -0.40
CA GLY A 85 -24.07 4.02 -0.97
C GLY A 85 -23.65 2.59 -1.34
N GLU A 86 -22.39 2.39 -1.70
CA GLU A 86 -21.82 1.06 -1.95
C GLU A 86 -21.91 0.15 -0.70
N LEU A 87 -21.65 0.70 0.49
CA LEU A 87 -21.81 -0.04 1.74
C LEU A 87 -23.26 -0.50 1.93
N LEU A 88 -24.22 0.41 1.72
CA LEU A 88 -25.64 0.09 1.85
C LEU A 88 -26.07 -1.00 0.87
N THR A 89 -25.58 -0.95 -0.37
CA THR A 89 -25.82 -1.98 -1.38
C THR A 89 -25.23 -3.32 -0.95
N GLN A 90 -24.01 -3.34 -0.41
CA GLN A 90 -23.36 -4.55 0.13
C GLN A 90 -24.13 -5.12 1.35
N MET A 91 -24.89 -4.30 2.06
CA MET A 91 -25.75 -4.71 3.17
C MET A 91 -27.18 -5.08 2.71
N ASN A 92 -27.39 -5.26 1.42
CA ASN A 92 -28.68 -5.55 0.79
C ASN A 92 -29.73 -4.42 0.99
N ILE A 93 -29.29 -3.19 0.99
CA ILE A 93 -30.12 -2.00 1.01
C ILE A 93 -29.78 -1.15 -0.23
N PRO A 94 -30.24 -1.56 -1.42
CA PRO A 94 -29.96 -0.83 -2.63
C PRO A 94 -30.69 0.52 -2.64
N ILE A 95 -29.95 1.57 -2.98
CA ILE A 95 -30.45 2.95 -3.09
C ILE A 95 -30.40 3.38 -4.55
N LYS A 96 -31.47 4.00 -5.03
CA LYS A 96 -31.54 4.56 -6.37
C LYS A 96 -32.12 5.97 -6.32
N LEU A 97 -31.33 6.95 -6.78
CA LEU A 97 -31.82 8.32 -7.00
C LEU A 97 -32.69 8.43 -8.25
N ASN A 98 -33.70 9.28 -8.22
CA ASN A 98 -34.41 9.67 -9.43
C ASN A 98 -33.54 10.58 -10.32
N ALA A 99 -33.92 10.75 -11.59
CA ALA A 99 -33.16 11.55 -12.57
C ALA A 99 -33.04 13.03 -12.17
N ALA A 100 -34.04 13.56 -11.48
CA ALA A 100 -34.05 14.94 -10.98
C ALA A 100 -33.31 15.13 -9.65
N LYS A 101 -32.88 14.00 -9.02
CA LYS A 101 -32.18 13.98 -7.73
C LYS A 101 -33.00 14.63 -6.57
N THR A 102 -34.28 14.60 -6.68
CA THR A 102 -35.23 15.14 -5.67
C THR A 102 -35.79 14.05 -4.77
N SER A 103 -35.60 12.79 -5.11
CA SER A 103 -35.99 11.65 -4.29
C SER A 103 -35.13 10.45 -4.54
N PHE A 104 -35.05 9.55 -3.57
CA PHE A 104 -34.42 8.26 -3.73
C PHE A 104 -35.35 7.13 -3.28
N THR A 105 -35.12 5.94 -3.86
CA THR A 105 -35.85 4.75 -3.48
C THR A 105 -34.92 3.84 -2.71
N LEU A 106 -35.29 3.52 -1.49
CA LEU A 106 -34.68 2.49 -0.65
C LEU A 106 -35.42 1.18 -0.85
N ARG A 107 -34.71 0.13 -1.21
CA ARG A 107 -35.27 -1.23 -1.20
C ARG A 107 -34.99 -1.90 0.14
N VAL A 108 -35.86 -1.67 1.13
CA VAL A 108 -35.81 -2.35 2.42
C VAL A 108 -37.04 -3.23 2.54
N GLY A 109 -36.85 -4.53 2.32
CA GLY A 109 -37.97 -5.48 2.30
C GLY A 109 -38.84 -5.34 1.05
N ASN A 110 -40.03 -5.93 1.10
CA ASN A 110 -41.07 -5.81 0.08
C ASN A 110 -42.34 -5.28 0.75
N PRO A 111 -42.88 -4.10 0.41
CA PRO A 111 -42.54 -3.22 -0.71
C PRO A 111 -41.38 -2.26 -0.44
N SER A 112 -40.75 -1.78 -1.55
CA SER A 112 -39.72 -0.72 -1.50
C SER A 112 -40.30 0.60 -0.97
N LYS A 113 -39.54 1.32 -0.15
CA LYS A 113 -39.87 2.64 0.33
C LYS A 113 -39.24 3.71 -0.54
N SER A 114 -40.02 4.73 -0.92
CA SER A 114 -39.52 5.93 -1.57
C SER A 114 -39.57 7.09 -0.60
N LEU A 115 -38.47 7.84 -0.51
CA LEU A 115 -38.34 9.01 0.33
C LEU A 115 -38.03 10.22 -0.54
N SER A 116 -38.71 11.36 -0.26
CA SER A 116 -38.33 12.64 -0.87
C SER A 116 -37.10 13.22 -0.15
N VAL A 117 -36.41 14.13 -0.83
CA VAL A 117 -35.29 14.85 -0.24
C VAL A 117 -35.74 15.70 0.94
N GLU A 118 -36.96 16.26 0.86
CA GLU A 118 -37.58 17.04 1.96
C GLU A 118 -37.88 16.13 3.18
N ALA A 119 -38.34 14.90 2.93
CA ALA A 119 -38.56 13.93 4.02
C ALA A 119 -37.26 13.53 4.70
N LEU A 120 -36.19 13.43 3.93
CA LEU A 120 -34.83 13.16 4.47
C LEU A 120 -34.33 14.36 5.28
N ALA A 121 -34.50 15.58 4.78
CA ALA A 121 -34.11 16.79 5.47
C ALA A 121 -34.86 16.98 6.80
N ALA A 122 -36.12 16.54 6.88
CA ALA A 122 -36.88 16.55 8.11
C ALA A 122 -36.40 15.55 9.16
N LEU A 123 -35.77 14.42 8.70
CA LEU A 123 -35.22 13.40 9.58
C LEU A 123 -33.80 13.77 10.05
N ALA A 124 -33.03 14.51 9.22
CA ALA A 124 -31.66 14.94 9.52
C ALA A 124 -31.38 16.26 8.78
N PRO A 125 -31.65 17.43 9.38
CA PRO A 125 -31.64 18.74 8.70
C PRO A 125 -30.35 19.06 7.93
N ASN A 126 -29.20 18.52 8.35
CA ASN A 126 -27.90 18.76 7.73
C ASN A 126 -27.49 17.68 6.71
N ALA A 127 -28.24 16.59 6.59
CA ALA A 127 -27.89 15.43 5.74
C ALA A 127 -27.97 15.78 4.25
N VAL A 128 -28.99 16.49 3.85
CA VAL A 128 -29.30 16.81 2.45
C VAL A 128 -28.18 17.64 1.81
N ASP A 129 -27.65 18.60 2.53
CA ASP A 129 -26.58 19.47 2.04
C ASP A 129 -25.29 18.73 1.75
N LEU A 130 -24.92 17.76 2.59
CA LEU A 130 -23.71 16.96 2.40
C LEU A 130 -23.89 15.88 1.31
N GLU A 131 -25.03 15.22 1.26
CA GLU A 131 -25.35 14.20 0.25
C GLU A 131 -25.32 14.74 -1.18
N PHE A 132 -25.82 15.95 -1.38
CA PHE A 132 -25.90 16.54 -2.72
C PHE A 132 -24.67 17.37 -3.09
N ARG A 133 -23.92 17.87 -2.13
CA ARG A 133 -22.67 18.60 -2.34
C ARG A 133 -21.46 17.69 -2.53
N ALA A 134 -21.47 16.48 -1.99
CA ALA A 134 -20.42 15.45 -2.23
C ALA A 134 -20.39 14.93 -3.67
N LYS A 135 -21.01 15.64 -4.60
CA LYS A 135 -21.12 15.33 -6.02
C LYS A 135 -19.91 15.67 -6.86
N SER A 136 -18.86 16.14 -6.26
CA SER A 136 -17.67 16.42 -7.06
C SER A 136 -16.81 15.17 -7.14
N ASP A 137 -16.49 14.79 -8.33
CA ASP A 137 -15.35 14.03 -8.83
C ASP A 137 -15.31 12.52 -8.65
N ASP A 138 -15.97 11.86 -7.69
CA ASP A 138 -15.86 10.41 -7.55
C ASP A 138 -17.18 9.63 -7.65
N ASN A 139 -18.27 10.28 -7.97
CA ASN A 139 -19.63 9.69 -8.05
C ASN A 139 -20.09 8.96 -6.77
N ARG A 140 -19.39 9.08 -5.66
CA ARG A 140 -19.80 8.49 -4.40
C ARG A 140 -20.90 9.31 -3.76
N GLN A 141 -21.98 8.62 -3.45
CA GLN A 141 -23.10 9.21 -2.71
C GLN A 141 -23.01 8.72 -1.27
N TYR A 142 -23.06 9.65 -0.34
CA TYR A 142 -23.11 9.37 1.09
C TYR A 142 -24.52 9.55 1.59
N PHE A 143 -24.95 8.66 2.47
CA PHE A 143 -26.29 8.64 3.05
C PHE A 143 -26.19 8.76 4.56
N ASN A 144 -26.90 9.72 5.13
CA ASN A 144 -26.96 9.89 6.58
C ASN A 144 -27.70 8.71 7.21
N LEU A 145 -27.07 8.05 8.19
CA LEU A 145 -27.68 7.00 8.98
C LEU A 145 -28.35 7.52 10.24
N THR A 146 -28.02 8.74 10.69
CA THR A 146 -28.54 9.32 11.92
C THR A 146 -30.07 9.52 11.80
N GLY A 147 -30.79 8.88 12.69
CA GLY A 147 -32.26 8.88 12.65
C GLY A 147 -32.92 8.00 11.59
N MET A 148 -32.12 7.26 10.81
CA MET A 148 -32.60 6.38 9.72
C MET A 148 -32.74 4.91 10.11
N GLU A 149 -32.51 4.51 11.36
CA GLU A 149 -32.52 3.11 11.83
C GLU A 149 -33.86 2.44 11.55
N LYS A 150 -34.99 3.13 11.82
CA LYS A 150 -36.35 2.61 11.58
C LYS A 150 -36.65 2.43 10.10
N THR A 151 -36.01 3.24 9.24
CA THR A 151 -36.23 3.22 7.79
C THR A 151 -35.35 2.22 7.10
N THR A 152 -34.07 2.15 7.47
CA THR A 152 -33.06 1.26 6.85
C THR A 152 -32.97 -0.09 7.53
N GLY A 153 -33.36 -0.18 8.80
CA GLY A 153 -33.09 -1.34 9.65
C GLY A 153 -31.61 -1.51 9.98
N LEU A 154 -30.81 -0.43 9.79
CA LEU A 154 -29.40 -0.36 10.15
C LEU A 154 -29.23 0.48 11.39
N SER A 155 -28.29 0.08 12.22
CA SER A 155 -27.78 0.86 13.34
C SER A 155 -26.27 0.96 13.26
N TYR A 156 -25.72 1.91 13.99
CA TYR A 156 -24.27 2.08 14.07
C TYR A 156 -23.83 2.37 15.50
N ALA A 157 -22.55 2.12 15.78
CA ALA A 157 -21.90 2.50 17.01
C ALA A 157 -20.41 2.71 16.77
N PHE A 158 -19.76 3.49 17.61
CA PHE A 158 -18.30 3.64 17.57
C PHE A 158 -17.64 2.58 18.44
N ALA A 159 -16.67 1.87 17.87
CA ALA A 159 -15.79 0.96 18.57
C ALA A 159 -14.49 1.66 18.98
N PRO A 160 -13.73 1.11 19.93
CA PRO A 160 -12.40 1.61 20.28
C PRO A 160 -11.50 1.77 19.05
N GLY A 161 -10.70 2.83 19.01
CA GLY A 161 -9.86 3.17 17.86
C GLY A 161 -10.59 3.96 16.78
N ASP A 162 -11.73 4.57 17.14
CA ASP A 162 -12.51 5.45 16.25
C ASP A 162 -12.99 4.76 14.97
N ILE A 163 -13.51 3.55 15.11
CA ILE A 163 -14.05 2.76 14.02
C ILE A 163 -15.57 2.77 14.09
N LEU A 164 -16.24 3.18 13.02
CA LEU A 164 -17.68 3.11 12.91
C LEU A 164 -18.13 1.68 12.58
N VAL A 165 -18.84 1.04 13.46
CA VAL A 165 -19.46 -0.26 13.21
C VAL A 165 -20.89 -0.05 12.73
N VAL A 166 -21.21 -0.59 11.55
CA VAL A 166 -22.55 -0.53 10.95
C VAL A 166 -23.10 -1.95 10.80
N GLY A 167 -24.32 -2.17 11.23
CA GLY A 167 -24.97 -3.47 11.16
C GLY A 167 -26.47 -3.38 11.02
N LYS A 168 -27.14 -4.51 10.69
CA LYS A 168 -28.60 -4.59 10.83
C LYS A 168 -28.95 -4.41 12.31
N THR A 169 -29.94 -3.58 12.60
CA THR A 169 -30.35 -3.28 13.99
C THR A 169 -30.61 -4.53 14.81
N ALA A 170 -31.16 -5.57 14.20
CA ALA A 170 -31.39 -6.87 14.85
C ALA A 170 -30.12 -7.64 15.23
N LEU A 171 -28.96 -7.30 14.65
CA LEU A 171 -27.67 -7.93 14.90
C LEU A 171 -26.79 -7.09 15.84
N MET A 172 -27.07 -5.78 15.95
CA MET A 172 -26.27 -4.89 16.78
C MET A 172 -26.52 -5.20 18.25
N SER A 173 -25.47 -5.66 18.93
CA SER A 173 -25.46 -5.71 20.39
C SER A 173 -25.14 -4.33 20.97
N SER A 174 -25.33 -4.15 22.29
CA SER A 174 -25.04 -2.88 22.96
C SER A 174 -23.60 -2.39 22.79
N TYR A 175 -22.68 -3.31 22.46
CA TYR A 175 -21.28 -3.01 22.12
C TYR A 175 -20.84 -3.90 20.96
N PRO A 176 -20.77 -3.36 19.73
CA PRO A 176 -20.26 -4.12 18.60
C PRO A 176 -18.79 -4.49 18.86
N ARG A 177 -18.46 -5.76 18.64
CA ARG A 177 -17.10 -6.26 18.77
C ARG A 177 -16.48 -6.37 17.41
N LEU A 178 -15.35 -5.71 17.22
CA LEU A 178 -14.50 -6.00 16.08
C LEU A 178 -13.95 -7.41 16.22
N ALA A 179 -13.84 -8.12 15.11
CA ALA A 179 -13.00 -9.30 15.08
C ALA A 179 -11.63 -8.95 15.67
N PRO A 180 -11.04 -9.80 16.52
CA PRO A 180 -9.69 -9.56 17.00
C PRO A 180 -8.79 -9.17 15.84
N ALA A 181 -7.92 -8.20 16.04
CA ALA A 181 -6.84 -7.99 15.09
C ALA A 181 -6.05 -9.31 15.02
N PRO A 182 -5.61 -9.73 13.82
CA PRO A 182 -4.72 -10.88 13.73
C PRO A 182 -3.53 -10.69 14.66
N ASP A 183 -3.13 -11.76 15.35
CA ASP A 183 -1.91 -11.71 16.15
C ASP A 183 -0.76 -11.31 15.21
N LYS A 184 -0.03 -10.27 15.61
CA LYS A 184 1.12 -9.82 14.83
C LYS A 184 2.30 -10.72 15.16
N PRO A 185 3.08 -11.12 14.14
CA PRO A 185 4.33 -11.82 14.38
C PRO A 185 5.32 -10.91 15.13
N ASP A 186 6.29 -11.53 15.80
CA ASP A 186 7.40 -10.79 16.37
C ASP A 186 8.14 -9.98 15.32
N GLU A 187 8.75 -8.86 15.72
CA GLU A 187 9.56 -8.07 14.82
C GLU A 187 10.74 -8.90 14.29
N PRO A 188 10.92 -9.01 12.95
CA PRO A 188 11.98 -9.84 12.41
C PRO A 188 13.35 -9.31 12.81
N LEU A 189 14.23 -10.24 13.21
CA LEU A 189 15.63 -9.93 13.51
C LEU A 189 16.38 -9.61 12.20
N THR A 190 17.18 -8.56 12.18
CA THR A 190 18.05 -8.24 11.04
C THR A 190 19.29 -9.14 11.02
N PRO A 191 19.73 -9.62 9.84
CA PRO A 191 19.13 -9.41 8.52
C PRO A 191 17.83 -10.20 8.34
N PHE A 192 16.88 -9.67 7.56
CA PHE A 192 15.65 -10.36 7.18
C PHE A 192 15.29 -10.03 5.73
N ASN A 193 14.41 -10.82 5.14
CA ASN A 193 14.06 -10.65 3.74
C ASN A 193 12.58 -10.30 3.56
N LEU A 194 12.33 -9.54 2.50
CA LEU A 194 11.02 -9.15 2.02
C LEU A 194 10.73 -9.79 0.66
N VAL A 195 9.51 -10.23 0.44
CA VAL A 195 9.03 -10.61 -0.90
C VAL A 195 7.82 -9.77 -1.29
N TRP A 196 7.83 -9.21 -2.51
CA TRP A 196 6.65 -8.55 -3.05
C TRP A 196 5.69 -9.58 -3.63
N ASP A 197 4.43 -9.48 -3.22
CA ASP A 197 3.32 -10.31 -3.73
C ASP A 197 2.45 -9.48 -4.67
N HIS A 198 2.52 -9.80 -5.97
CA HIS A 198 1.85 -9.00 -7.00
C HIS A 198 0.37 -9.40 -7.15
N VAL A 199 -0.49 -8.75 -6.39
CA VAL A 199 -1.93 -9.02 -6.38
C VAL A 199 -2.65 -8.25 -7.48
N MET A 200 -3.08 -8.94 -8.53
CA MET A 200 -3.81 -8.34 -9.66
C MET A 200 -5.33 -8.53 -9.58
N GLY A 201 -5.79 -9.59 -8.95
CA GLY A 201 -7.20 -9.97 -8.79
C GLY A 201 -7.56 -10.18 -7.34
N ASP A 202 -8.15 -11.33 -7.04
CA ASP A 202 -8.45 -11.77 -5.69
C ASP A 202 -7.17 -12.03 -4.90
N ASN A 203 -7.21 -11.78 -3.61
CA ASN A 203 -6.09 -12.08 -2.73
C ASN A 203 -5.93 -13.59 -2.56
N PRO A 204 -4.70 -14.14 -2.67
CA PRO A 204 -4.48 -15.55 -2.39
C PRO A 204 -4.72 -15.87 -0.90
N ASP A 205 -5.10 -17.10 -0.62
CA ASP A 205 -5.12 -17.65 0.73
C ASP A 205 -3.73 -18.23 1.05
N LEU A 206 -2.95 -17.52 1.83
CA LEU A 206 -1.59 -17.93 2.19
C LEU A 206 -1.57 -19.12 3.15
N SER A 207 -2.68 -19.46 3.81
CA SER A 207 -2.73 -20.62 4.70
C SER A 207 -2.66 -21.96 3.95
N ALA A 208 -2.95 -21.93 2.63
CA ALA A 208 -2.84 -23.11 1.76
C ALA A 208 -1.39 -23.40 1.30
N GLU A 209 -0.46 -22.49 1.55
CA GLU A 209 0.95 -22.57 1.14
C GLU A 209 1.86 -22.69 2.38
N PRO A 210 2.94 -23.48 2.32
CA PRO A 210 3.92 -23.46 3.40
C PRO A 210 4.62 -22.10 3.48
N PRO A 211 5.07 -21.67 4.67
CA PRO A 211 5.87 -20.47 4.81
C PRO A 211 7.12 -20.49 3.92
N ILE A 212 7.43 -19.35 3.31
CA ILE A 212 8.63 -19.18 2.47
C ILE A 212 9.85 -19.08 3.39
N LEU A 213 10.78 -20.02 3.25
CA LEU A 213 11.99 -20.08 4.07
C LEU A 213 12.85 -18.82 3.88
N GLY A 214 13.35 -18.28 4.98
CA GLY A 214 14.22 -17.10 4.96
C GLY A 214 13.52 -15.77 4.63
N VAL A 215 12.18 -15.74 4.54
CA VAL A 215 11.38 -14.53 4.31
C VAL A 215 10.55 -14.21 5.54
N SER A 216 10.65 -12.98 6.02
CA SER A 216 9.92 -12.51 7.21
C SER A 216 8.85 -11.47 6.89
N VAL A 217 8.94 -10.82 5.72
CA VAL A 217 8.00 -9.77 5.31
C VAL A 217 7.39 -10.10 3.96
N ILE A 218 6.06 -10.03 3.88
CA ILE A 218 5.34 -10.08 2.62
C ILE A 218 4.75 -8.71 2.32
N SER A 219 4.95 -8.23 1.08
CA SER A 219 4.51 -6.89 0.67
C SER A 219 3.56 -6.98 -0.53
N PRO A 220 2.24 -7.09 -0.27
CA PRO A 220 1.26 -7.19 -1.33
C PRO A 220 1.04 -5.84 -2.04
N THR A 221 0.94 -5.87 -3.38
CA THR A 221 0.74 -4.67 -4.23
C THR A 221 -0.71 -4.20 -4.19
N TRP A 222 -1.18 -3.71 -3.06
CA TRP A 222 -2.60 -3.45 -2.81
C TRP A 222 -3.06 -2.05 -3.14
N PHE A 223 -2.17 -1.07 -2.99
CA PHE A 223 -2.57 0.32 -2.98
C PHE A 223 -1.92 1.10 -4.11
N ALA A 224 -2.63 2.09 -4.63
CA ALA A 224 -2.06 3.03 -5.57
C ALA A 224 -2.72 4.40 -5.45
N LEU A 225 -1.94 5.47 -5.64
CA LEU A 225 -2.47 6.82 -5.83
C LEU A 225 -3.41 6.83 -7.04
N LEU A 226 -4.69 7.06 -6.81
CA LEU A 226 -5.71 6.99 -7.84
C LEU A 226 -5.77 8.26 -8.70
N ASP A 227 -5.60 9.41 -8.05
CA ASP A 227 -5.65 10.73 -8.71
C ASP A 227 -4.86 11.80 -7.92
N GLU A 228 -4.83 13.02 -8.47
CA GLU A 228 -4.13 14.16 -7.88
C GLU A 228 -4.74 14.70 -6.58
N THR A 229 -5.93 14.25 -6.19
CA THR A 229 -6.58 14.64 -4.92
C THR A 229 -6.13 13.78 -3.73
N GLY A 230 -5.28 12.78 -3.97
CA GLY A 230 -4.74 11.93 -2.93
C GLY A 230 -5.60 10.70 -2.60
N ARG A 231 -6.62 10.41 -3.40
CA ARG A 231 -7.39 9.17 -3.24
C ARG A 231 -6.49 7.96 -3.53
N VAL A 232 -6.73 6.88 -2.78
CA VAL A 232 -5.96 5.65 -2.89
C VAL A 232 -6.88 4.50 -3.29
N SER A 233 -6.51 3.77 -4.35
CA SER A 233 -7.14 2.48 -4.66
C SER A 233 -6.72 1.42 -3.65
N ASN A 234 -7.57 0.44 -3.40
CA ASN A 234 -7.38 -0.52 -2.34
C ASN A 234 -7.83 -1.93 -2.75
N ARG A 235 -6.95 -2.92 -2.56
CA ARG A 235 -7.20 -4.35 -2.78
C ARG A 235 -6.99 -5.19 -1.52
N GLY A 236 -6.66 -4.56 -0.38
CA GLY A 236 -6.36 -5.24 0.88
C GLY A 236 -7.55 -6.02 1.42
N THR A 237 -7.27 -7.11 2.11
CA THR A 237 -8.26 -7.93 2.80
C THR A 237 -7.73 -8.42 4.14
N THR A 238 -8.60 -8.47 5.16
CA THR A 238 -8.24 -9.00 6.48
C THR A 238 -7.89 -10.50 6.46
N PRO A 239 -8.56 -11.37 5.67
CA PRO A 239 -8.17 -12.78 5.58
C PRO A 239 -6.73 -13.00 5.10
N TYR A 240 -6.27 -12.21 4.13
CA TYR A 240 -4.88 -12.29 3.69
C TYR A 240 -3.89 -11.97 4.82
N VAL A 241 -4.13 -10.88 5.56
CA VAL A 241 -3.25 -10.50 6.69
C VAL A 241 -3.27 -11.57 7.77
N ALA A 242 -4.45 -12.11 8.08
CA ALA A 242 -4.57 -13.19 9.08
C ALA A 242 -3.80 -14.44 8.67
N SER A 243 -3.90 -14.86 7.40
CA SER A 243 -3.14 -16.03 6.89
C SER A 243 -1.64 -15.74 6.83
N ALA A 244 -1.23 -14.52 6.44
CA ALA A 244 0.18 -14.11 6.46
C ALA A 244 0.76 -14.16 7.87
N HIS A 245 0.07 -13.60 8.87
CA HIS A 245 0.49 -13.65 10.27
C HIS A 245 0.57 -15.08 10.80
N THR A 246 -0.39 -15.95 10.44
CA THR A 246 -0.34 -17.39 10.80
C THR A 246 0.92 -18.05 10.24
N ASN A 247 1.37 -17.65 9.05
CA ASN A 247 2.61 -18.13 8.44
C ASN A 247 3.88 -17.40 8.96
N GLY A 248 3.74 -16.52 9.95
CA GLY A 248 4.86 -15.80 10.56
C GLY A 248 5.36 -14.58 9.79
N TYR A 249 4.64 -14.11 8.76
CA TYR A 249 5.02 -12.91 8.03
C TYR A 249 4.51 -11.64 8.68
N SER A 250 5.35 -10.60 8.74
CA SER A 250 4.89 -9.22 8.83
C SER A 250 4.33 -8.77 7.46
N VAL A 251 3.21 -8.05 7.45
CA VAL A 251 2.58 -7.57 6.22
C VAL A 251 2.83 -6.07 6.04
N TRP A 252 3.63 -5.72 5.02
CA TRP A 252 3.89 -4.32 4.66
C TRP A 252 3.16 -4.00 3.36
N GLY A 253 1.98 -3.39 3.45
CA GLY A 253 1.17 -3.09 2.27
C GLY A 253 1.89 -2.13 1.32
N LEU A 254 2.12 -2.58 0.06
CA LEU A 254 2.75 -1.74 -0.94
C LEU A 254 1.77 -0.71 -1.47
N VAL A 255 2.24 0.54 -1.55
CA VAL A 255 1.54 1.65 -2.19
C VAL A 255 2.39 2.30 -3.28
N SER A 256 1.85 2.32 -4.52
CA SER A 256 2.49 2.97 -5.66
C SER A 256 1.86 4.34 -5.98
N ASN A 257 2.58 5.18 -6.75
CA ASN A 257 1.99 6.37 -7.35
C ASN A 257 1.22 6.07 -8.65
N GLY A 258 1.02 4.78 -8.99
CA GLY A 258 0.46 4.32 -10.25
C GLY A 258 1.32 4.71 -11.46
N PHE A 259 2.59 5.03 -11.23
CA PHE A 259 3.64 5.34 -12.21
C PHE A 259 3.30 6.48 -13.18
N ASN A 260 2.31 7.31 -12.83
CA ASN A 260 1.88 8.45 -13.61
C ASN A 260 2.59 9.73 -13.15
N ARG A 261 3.53 10.18 -13.97
CA ARG A 261 4.41 11.33 -13.70
C ARG A 261 3.65 12.63 -13.45
N GLU A 262 2.70 12.96 -14.31
CA GLU A 262 1.94 14.21 -14.22
C GLU A 262 1.08 14.25 -12.94
N ARG A 263 0.34 13.18 -12.70
CA ARG A 263 -0.46 13.03 -11.48
C ARG A 263 0.40 13.14 -10.23
N THR A 264 1.56 12.48 -10.22
CA THR A 264 2.48 12.52 -9.08
C THR A 264 2.98 13.93 -8.80
N THR A 265 3.35 14.68 -9.83
CA THR A 265 3.78 16.09 -9.69
C THR A 265 2.67 16.96 -9.09
N LYS A 266 1.42 16.84 -9.58
CA LYS A 266 0.27 17.56 -9.03
C LYS A 266 -0.01 17.19 -7.58
N PHE A 267 0.01 15.91 -7.28
CA PHE A 267 -0.16 15.39 -5.93
C PHE A 267 0.91 15.92 -4.96
N LEU A 268 2.18 15.86 -5.37
CA LEU A 268 3.30 16.35 -4.54
C LEU A 268 3.31 17.88 -4.35
N ALA A 269 2.59 18.61 -5.17
CA ALA A 269 2.41 20.05 -5.04
C ALA A 269 1.19 20.46 -4.18
N ASN A 270 0.37 19.49 -3.70
CA ASN A 270 -0.88 19.73 -3.02
C ASN A 270 -0.89 19.11 -1.62
N ASP A 271 -0.72 19.92 -0.59
CA ASP A 271 -0.68 19.47 0.81
C ASP A 271 -1.99 18.82 1.27
N ALA A 272 -3.12 19.29 0.77
CA ALA A 272 -4.42 18.71 1.10
C ALA A 272 -4.57 17.29 0.50
N ALA A 273 -4.12 17.10 -0.74
CA ALA A 273 -4.08 15.79 -1.38
C ALA A 273 -3.15 14.82 -0.60
N GLN A 274 -2.01 15.31 -0.15
CA GLN A 274 -1.08 14.53 0.67
C GLN A 274 -1.71 14.13 2.01
N ASN A 275 -2.46 15.03 2.66
CA ASN A 275 -3.20 14.71 3.89
C ASN A 275 -4.25 13.62 3.65
N THR A 276 -5.01 13.73 2.55
CA THR A 276 -5.99 12.70 2.15
C THR A 276 -5.33 11.35 1.95
N PHE A 277 -4.20 11.31 1.24
CA PHE A 277 -3.44 10.09 1.00
C PHE A 277 -2.96 9.45 2.31
N ILE A 278 -2.36 10.26 3.20
CA ILE A 278 -1.89 9.80 4.51
C ILE A 278 -3.05 9.22 5.32
N ALA A 279 -4.18 9.94 5.40
CA ALA A 279 -5.36 9.48 6.12
C ALA A 279 -5.89 8.15 5.58
N HIS A 280 -5.98 7.98 4.26
CA HIS A 280 -6.37 6.71 3.64
C HIS A 280 -5.43 5.57 4.00
N MET A 281 -4.13 5.76 3.84
CA MET A 281 -3.14 4.71 4.09
C MET A 281 -3.12 4.27 5.56
N LEU A 282 -3.17 5.23 6.50
CA LEU A 282 -3.21 4.91 7.92
C LEU A 282 -4.51 4.20 8.32
N SER A 283 -5.62 4.60 7.74
CA SER A 283 -6.90 3.94 7.98
C SER A 283 -6.89 2.52 7.42
N PHE A 284 -6.35 2.29 6.21
CA PHE A 284 -6.19 0.93 5.67
C PHE A 284 -5.27 0.08 6.54
N ALA A 285 -4.17 0.64 7.02
CA ALA A 285 -3.28 -0.06 7.93
C ALA A 285 -4.02 -0.48 9.22
N ALA A 286 -4.82 0.39 9.81
CA ALA A 286 -5.65 0.07 10.97
C ALA A 286 -6.72 -0.98 10.66
N ILE A 287 -7.44 -0.84 9.53
CA ILE A 287 -8.50 -1.76 9.12
C ILE A 287 -7.97 -3.17 8.92
N TYR A 288 -6.84 -3.32 8.26
CA TYR A 288 -6.29 -4.64 7.92
C TYR A 288 -5.34 -5.18 8.98
N GLY A 289 -4.87 -4.35 9.90
CA GLY A 289 -3.88 -4.74 10.90
C GLY A 289 -2.50 -4.93 10.29
N LEU A 290 -2.10 -3.99 9.39
CA LEU A 290 -0.77 -4.02 8.77
C LEU A 290 0.34 -3.77 9.79
N ASP A 291 1.51 -4.31 9.53
CA ASP A 291 2.72 -4.13 10.33
C ASP A 291 3.60 -3.00 9.78
N GLY A 292 3.43 -2.70 8.50
CA GLY A 292 4.17 -1.65 7.84
C GLY A 292 3.57 -1.21 6.51
N ILE A 293 4.22 -0.24 5.90
CA ILE A 293 3.90 0.26 4.56
C ILE A 293 5.18 0.32 3.75
N ASN A 294 5.12 -0.23 2.54
CA ASN A 294 6.18 -0.17 1.54
C ASN A 294 5.75 0.83 0.45
N MET A 295 6.51 1.90 0.26
CA MET A 295 6.18 2.94 -0.73
C MET A 295 7.00 2.76 -2.00
N ASP A 296 6.31 2.47 -3.10
CA ASP A 296 6.88 2.28 -4.43
C ASP A 296 6.44 3.40 -5.38
N PHE A 297 7.07 4.58 -5.22
CA PHE A 297 6.81 5.75 -6.08
C PHE A 297 7.85 5.81 -7.20
N GLU A 298 7.44 5.45 -8.41
CA GLU A 298 8.29 5.47 -9.59
C GLU A 298 7.93 6.57 -10.60
N ASN A 299 8.79 6.78 -11.60
CA ASN A 299 8.59 7.81 -12.63
C ASN A 299 8.42 9.24 -12.10
N VAL A 300 8.95 9.54 -10.93
CA VAL A 300 8.92 10.88 -10.35
C VAL A 300 9.90 11.79 -11.10
N LEU A 301 9.50 13.03 -11.35
CA LEU A 301 10.40 14.03 -11.95
C LEU A 301 11.54 14.40 -11.00
N ASN A 302 12.74 14.59 -11.52
CA ASN A 302 13.88 15.08 -10.72
C ASN A 302 13.59 16.42 -10.04
N ASP A 303 12.81 17.28 -10.66
CA ASP A 303 12.39 18.59 -10.12
C ASP A 303 11.47 18.45 -8.90
N ASP A 304 10.83 17.29 -8.71
CA ASP A 304 9.97 17.01 -7.56
C ASP A 304 10.73 16.41 -6.36
N ALA A 305 12.05 16.25 -6.43
CA ALA A 305 12.86 15.61 -5.37
C ALA A 305 12.61 16.20 -3.97
N LYS A 306 12.58 17.54 -3.87
CA LYS A 306 12.33 18.22 -2.58
C LYS A 306 10.91 17.98 -2.06
N ARG A 307 9.91 17.99 -2.97
CA ARG A 307 8.51 17.74 -2.63
C ARG A 307 8.31 16.29 -2.21
N LEU A 308 8.91 15.34 -2.93
CA LEU A 308 8.88 13.92 -2.58
C LEU A 308 9.47 13.69 -1.20
N THR A 309 10.67 14.22 -0.92
CA THR A 309 11.33 14.07 0.38
C THR A 309 10.49 14.69 1.52
N ALA A 310 9.87 15.85 1.28
CA ALA A 310 8.99 16.49 2.26
C ALA A 310 7.73 15.66 2.53
N PHE A 311 7.09 15.15 1.48
CA PHE A 311 5.93 14.27 1.60
C PHE A 311 6.28 12.98 2.36
N VAL A 312 7.36 12.30 1.97
CA VAL A 312 7.83 11.06 2.62
C VAL A 312 8.11 11.29 4.11
N ARG A 313 8.67 12.44 4.48
CA ARG A 313 8.90 12.81 5.89
C ARG A 313 7.59 12.91 6.68
N ARG A 314 6.58 13.56 6.13
CA ARG A 314 5.25 13.68 6.75
C ARG A 314 4.58 12.31 6.88
N PHE A 315 4.63 11.52 5.83
CA PHE A 315 4.05 10.18 5.79
C PHE A 315 4.70 9.26 6.83
N ALA A 316 6.03 9.17 6.85
CA ALA A 316 6.77 8.33 7.79
C ALA A 316 6.53 8.75 9.25
N ALA A 317 6.46 10.06 9.53
CA ALA A 317 6.13 10.54 10.87
C ALA A 317 4.73 10.07 11.30
N ALA A 318 3.74 10.16 10.42
CA ALA A 318 2.39 9.70 10.70
C ALA A 318 2.30 8.17 10.85
N ALA A 319 2.99 7.39 10.00
CA ALA A 319 3.04 5.94 10.11
C ALA A 319 3.64 5.47 11.46
N ARG A 320 4.68 6.12 11.93
CA ARG A 320 5.32 5.81 13.23
C ARG A 320 4.40 6.04 14.42
N THR A 321 3.48 7.01 14.38
CA THR A 321 2.51 7.20 15.47
C THR A 321 1.59 6.01 15.66
N MET A 322 1.45 5.17 14.63
CA MET A 322 0.67 3.93 14.66
C MET A 322 1.55 2.68 14.86
N GLY A 323 2.84 2.84 15.13
CA GLY A 323 3.77 1.73 15.27
C GLY A 323 4.04 0.96 13.98
N LEU A 324 3.77 1.57 12.80
CA LEU A 324 4.02 0.95 11.51
C LEU A 324 5.48 1.11 11.10
N LYS A 325 6.07 0.05 10.55
CA LYS A 325 7.33 0.16 9.81
C LYS A 325 7.08 0.87 8.48
N PHE A 326 8.03 1.68 8.08
CA PHE A 326 7.97 2.38 6.80
C PHE A 326 9.19 2.07 5.96
N SER A 327 8.99 1.48 4.80
CA SER A 327 10.02 1.25 3.80
C SER A 327 9.70 1.99 2.49
N MET A 328 10.74 2.28 1.72
CA MET A 328 10.59 2.92 0.42
C MET A 328 11.46 2.21 -0.62
N ASP A 329 10.88 2.02 -1.81
CA ASP A 329 11.58 1.45 -2.95
C ASP A 329 12.20 2.59 -3.77
N VAL A 330 13.45 2.41 -4.16
CA VAL A 330 14.18 3.39 -4.97
C VAL A 330 14.91 2.69 -6.11
N THR A 331 15.01 3.37 -7.25
CA THR A 331 15.88 2.89 -8.33
C THR A 331 17.35 3.13 -7.99
N ILE A 332 18.26 2.45 -8.68
CA ILE A 332 19.69 2.64 -8.53
C ILE A 332 20.10 4.12 -8.81
N PRO A 333 21.21 4.61 -8.24
CA PRO A 333 21.72 5.94 -8.49
C PRO A 333 22.10 6.17 -9.95
N THR A 334 21.35 7.04 -10.63
CA THR A 334 21.59 7.47 -12.01
C THR A 334 21.20 8.94 -12.18
N LYS A 335 21.56 9.56 -13.29
CA LYS A 335 21.10 10.91 -13.63
C LYS A 335 19.57 11.02 -13.80
N TRP A 336 18.88 9.90 -13.99
CA TRP A 336 17.42 9.83 -14.17
C TRP A 336 16.64 9.62 -12.87
N SER A 337 17.36 9.34 -11.77
CA SER A 337 16.78 9.01 -10.46
C SER A 337 17.20 10.00 -9.38
N LEU A 338 17.49 11.25 -9.75
CA LEU A 338 17.83 12.33 -8.81
C LEU A 338 16.63 12.81 -7.98
N CYS A 339 15.41 12.40 -8.37
CA CYS A 339 14.21 12.58 -7.55
C CYS A 339 14.31 11.91 -6.19
N PHE A 340 15.12 10.86 -6.05
CA PHE A 340 15.40 10.22 -4.76
C PHE A 340 16.62 10.86 -4.09
N ASP A 341 16.41 11.79 -3.19
CA ASP A 341 17.44 12.22 -2.24
C ASP A 341 17.68 11.08 -1.24
N ARG A 342 18.47 10.10 -1.64
CA ARG A 342 18.69 8.83 -0.92
C ARG A 342 19.21 9.04 0.49
N ARG A 343 20.09 10.02 0.67
CA ARG A 343 20.64 10.36 1.99
C ARG A 343 19.55 10.88 2.93
N SER A 344 18.74 11.82 2.46
CA SER A 344 17.60 12.32 3.25
C SER A 344 16.55 11.24 3.49
N LEU A 345 16.23 10.44 2.46
CA LEU A 345 15.23 9.37 2.55
C LEU A 345 15.66 8.28 3.54
N SER A 346 16.94 7.89 3.58
CA SER A 346 17.45 6.91 4.54
C SER A 346 17.42 7.39 5.99
N GLY A 347 17.46 8.71 6.21
CA GLY A 347 17.24 9.31 7.52
C GLY A 347 15.76 9.38 7.94
N ILE A 348 14.84 9.15 6.98
CA ILE A 348 13.39 9.23 7.20
C ILE A 348 12.79 7.83 7.30
N ALA A 349 13.06 6.95 6.33
CA ALA A 349 12.54 5.59 6.28
C ALA A 349 13.24 4.69 7.31
N ASP A 350 12.54 3.64 7.75
CA ASP A 350 13.14 2.59 8.56
C ASP A 350 14.04 1.72 7.67
N TYR A 351 13.58 1.41 6.46
CA TYR A 351 14.31 0.66 5.44
C TYR A 351 14.14 1.24 4.05
N ILE A 352 15.10 0.98 3.17
CA ILE A 352 15.04 1.31 1.75
C ILE A 352 15.38 0.07 0.93
N ALA A 353 14.54 -0.28 -0.05
CA ALA A 353 14.86 -1.31 -1.02
C ALA A 353 15.39 -0.65 -2.31
N VAL A 354 16.61 -0.97 -2.69
CA VAL A 354 17.14 -0.53 -3.97
C VAL A 354 16.85 -1.57 -5.05
N MET A 355 16.13 -1.18 -6.10
CA MET A 355 15.77 -2.05 -7.21
C MET A 355 16.98 -2.33 -8.10
N THR A 356 17.79 -3.34 -7.75
CA THR A 356 18.97 -3.75 -8.51
C THR A 356 18.63 -4.80 -9.57
N TYR A 357 17.60 -4.49 -10.36
CA TYR A 357 17.15 -5.25 -11.52
C TYR A 357 16.71 -4.29 -12.65
N ASP A 358 16.29 -4.86 -13.79
CA ASP A 358 16.06 -4.13 -15.04
C ASP A 358 17.34 -3.42 -15.56
N GLU A 359 18.52 -4.05 -15.42
CA GLU A 359 19.74 -3.65 -16.17
C GLU A 359 19.42 -3.54 -17.65
N HIS A 360 18.71 -4.54 -18.18
CA HIS A 360 18.04 -4.50 -19.47
C HIS A 360 16.54 -4.69 -19.23
N TRP A 361 15.78 -3.61 -19.44
CA TRP A 361 14.35 -3.54 -19.19
C TRP A 361 13.52 -3.88 -20.44
N ARG A 362 12.21 -4.02 -20.28
CA ARG A 362 11.28 -4.51 -21.31
C ARG A 362 11.50 -3.92 -22.72
N THR A 363 11.85 -2.67 -22.85
CA THR A 363 12.05 -1.95 -24.11
C THR A 363 13.49 -1.59 -24.38
N SER A 364 14.44 -2.26 -23.74
CA SER A 364 15.87 -2.08 -24.02
C SER A 364 16.19 -2.31 -25.49
N PRO A 365 17.06 -1.48 -26.08
CA PRO A 365 17.42 -1.61 -27.50
C PRO A 365 18.33 -2.80 -27.79
N LYS A 366 18.83 -3.48 -26.75
CA LYS A 366 19.71 -4.65 -26.81
C LYS A 366 19.24 -5.69 -25.84
N ALA A 367 19.36 -6.95 -26.22
CA ALA A 367 19.19 -8.08 -25.31
C ALA A 367 20.31 -8.13 -24.27
N GLY A 368 19.97 -8.51 -23.03
CA GLY A 368 20.94 -8.65 -21.96
C GLY A 368 20.34 -9.20 -20.67
N SER A 369 21.17 -9.36 -19.65
CA SER A 369 20.78 -9.78 -18.32
C SER A 369 19.80 -8.78 -17.69
N THR A 370 18.86 -9.28 -16.90
CA THR A 370 18.00 -8.46 -16.04
C THR A 370 18.82 -7.85 -14.89
N ALA A 371 19.83 -8.56 -14.39
CA ALA A 371 20.65 -8.13 -13.25
C ALA A 371 21.97 -8.91 -13.23
N SER A 372 22.93 -8.53 -14.06
CA SER A 372 24.25 -9.16 -14.02
C SER A 372 24.98 -8.84 -12.71
N LEU A 373 25.73 -9.79 -12.16
CA LEU A 373 26.39 -9.62 -10.86
C LEU A 373 27.29 -8.38 -10.78
N PRO A 374 28.15 -8.06 -11.77
CA PRO A 374 28.99 -6.86 -11.73
C PRO A 374 28.17 -5.57 -11.75
N TRP A 375 27.04 -5.56 -12.48
CA TRP A 375 26.17 -4.40 -12.52
C TRP A 375 25.46 -4.21 -11.17
N VAL A 376 24.94 -5.29 -10.57
CA VAL A 376 24.34 -5.27 -9.22
C VAL A 376 25.36 -4.77 -8.18
N GLU A 377 26.59 -5.31 -8.20
CA GLU A 377 27.65 -4.92 -7.26
C GLU A 377 28.05 -3.43 -7.40
N ASN A 378 28.09 -2.94 -8.64
CA ASN A 378 28.34 -1.52 -8.89
C ASN A 378 27.19 -0.63 -8.43
N ALA A 379 25.93 -1.03 -8.72
CA ALA A 379 24.74 -0.33 -8.28
C ALA A 379 24.65 -0.25 -6.74
N LEU A 380 24.93 -1.38 -6.07
CA LEU A 380 24.96 -1.46 -4.61
C LEU A 380 26.05 -0.55 -4.02
N ARG A 381 27.26 -0.57 -4.54
CA ARG A 381 28.37 0.28 -4.08
C ARG A 381 28.00 1.77 -4.17
N ASN A 382 27.38 2.18 -5.29
CA ASN A 382 26.95 3.55 -5.48
C ASN A 382 25.81 3.93 -4.52
N THR A 383 24.91 3.00 -4.20
CA THR A 383 23.80 3.21 -3.27
C THR A 383 24.29 3.34 -1.82
N LEU A 384 25.26 2.54 -1.42
CA LEU A 384 25.87 2.58 -0.08
C LEU A 384 26.63 3.87 0.22
N ALA A 385 26.92 4.70 -0.79
CA ALA A 385 27.46 6.04 -0.56
C ALA A 385 26.47 6.99 0.13
N ASP A 386 25.17 6.72 0.04
CA ASP A 386 24.10 7.58 0.58
C ASP A 386 23.19 6.87 1.58
N ILE A 387 23.10 5.55 1.56
CA ILE A 387 22.19 4.76 2.41
C ILE A 387 23.02 3.85 3.32
N PRO A 388 22.83 3.89 4.65
CA PRO A 388 23.46 2.95 5.57
C PRO A 388 23.10 1.49 5.24
N ALA A 389 24.06 0.59 5.37
CA ALA A 389 23.90 -0.81 5.00
C ALA A 389 22.82 -1.53 5.80
N ASP A 390 22.73 -1.25 7.09
CA ASP A 390 21.75 -1.80 8.04
C ASP A 390 20.30 -1.35 7.78
N LYS A 391 20.10 -0.41 6.85
CA LYS A 391 18.79 0.05 6.38
C LYS A 391 18.47 -0.35 4.93
N LEU A 392 19.40 -1.00 4.25
CA LEU A 392 19.31 -1.25 2.81
C LEU A 392 18.93 -2.69 2.50
N PHE A 393 17.83 -2.89 1.79
CA PHE A 393 17.51 -4.15 1.12
C PHE A 393 18.06 -4.16 -0.30
N LEU A 394 18.71 -5.25 -0.67
CA LEU A 394 19.11 -5.51 -2.05
C LEU A 394 17.89 -6.03 -2.83
N GLY A 395 17.42 -5.31 -3.82
CA GLY A 395 16.35 -5.76 -4.71
C GLY A 395 16.83 -6.89 -5.63
N VAL A 396 16.19 -8.05 -5.60
CA VAL A 396 16.59 -9.25 -6.33
C VAL A 396 15.46 -9.71 -7.26
N PRO A 397 15.71 -9.87 -8.57
CA PRO A 397 14.68 -10.35 -9.48
C PRO A 397 14.49 -11.86 -9.34
N LEU A 398 13.24 -12.32 -9.34
CA LEU A 398 12.85 -13.73 -9.48
C LEU A 398 12.37 -14.05 -10.90
N TYR A 399 12.50 -13.09 -11.81
CA TYR A 399 12.13 -13.20 -13.23
C TYR A 399 13.36 -13.00 -14.12
N THR A 400 13.26 -13.51 -15.32
CA THR A 400 14.21 -13.20 -16.40
C THR A 400 13.46 -12.69 -17.63
N ARG A 401 14.19 -12.39 -18.70
CA ARG A 401 13.60 -11.98 -19.97
C ARG A 401 14.03 -12.92 -21.09
N GLU A 402 13.04 -13.37 -21.86
CA GLU A 402 13.27 -13.93 -23.19
C GLU A 402 13.31 -12.76 -24.16
N TRP A 403 14.47 -12.60 -24.79
CA TRP A 403 14.71 -11.58 -25.79
C TRP A 403 14.54 -12.17 -27.19
N GLU A 404 13.69 -11.57 -27.99
CA GLU A 404 13.53 -11.90 -29.40
C GLU A 404 14.27 -10.87 -30.23
N GLU A 405 15.25 -11.32 -31.00
CA GLU A 405 16.01 -10.52 -31.98
C GLU A 405 15.62 -10.92 -33.38
N THR A 406 15.23 -9.95 -34.19
CA THR A 406 14.95 -10.11 -35.63
C THR A 406 15.90 -9.22 -36.41
N THR A 407 16.64 -9.82 -37.36
CA THR A 407 17.54 -9.09 -38.24
C THR A 407 16.87 -8.83 -39.59
N ALA A 408 16.62 -7.57 -39.91
CA ALA A 408 16.06 -7.19 -41.19
C ALA A 408 17.10 -7.35 -42.31
N LYS A 409 16.66 -7.40 -43.59
CA LYS A 409 17.54 -7.56 -44.77
C LYS A 409 18.65 -6.50 -44.85
N ASN A 410 18.44 -5.33 -44.30
CA ASN A 410 19.42 -4.23 -44.25
C ASN A 410 20.36 -4.32 -43.04
N GLY A 411 20.37 -5.43 -42.30
CA GLY A 411 21.22 -5.66 -41.15
C GLY A 411 20.73 -4.98 -39.84
N LYS A 412 19.61 -4.27 -39.84
CA LYS A 412 19.05 -3.65 -38.63
C LYS A 412 18.44 -4.73 -37.74
N VAL A 413 18.89 -4.79 -36.49
CA VAL A 413 18.33 -5.67 -35.46
C VAL A 413 17.24 -4.94 -34.70
N SER A 414 16.08 -5.57 -34.58
CA SER A 414 14.98 -5.18 -33.67
C SER A 414 14.93 -6.15 -32.49
N VAL A 415 14.65 -5.63 -31.31
CA VAL A 415 14.65 -6.38 -30.07
C VAL A 415 13.33 -6.19 -29.37
N THR A 416 12.68 -7.27 -28.98
CA THR A 416 11.52 -7.27 -28.09
C THR A 416 11.77 -8.25 -26.93
N SER A 417 11.02 -8.14 -25.84
CA SER A 417 11.19 -9.06 -24.72
C SER A 417 9.90 -9.39 -23.99
N LEU A 418 9.88 -10.59 -23.41
CA LEU A 418 8.84 -11.08 -22.52
C LEU A 418 9.48 -11.48 -21.19
N ALA A 419 8.86 -11.12 -20.06
CA ALA A 419 9.28 -11.61 -18.75
C ALA A 419 8.84 -13.06 -18.58
N LEU A 420 9.74 -13.90 -18.07
CA LEU A 420 9.52 -15.31 -17.80
C LEU A 420 9.74 -15.62 -16.32
N SER A 421 8.93 -16.51 -15.76
CA SER A 421 9.19 -17.17 -14.49
C SER A 421 10.33 -18.19 -14.63
N MET A 422 10.91 -18.62 -13.52
CA MET A 422 11.94 -19.67 -13.53
C MET A 422 11.42 -21.00 -14.08
N VAL A 423 10.16 -21.33 -13.81
CA VAL A 423 9.48 -22.52 -14.39
C VAL A 423 9.35 -22.39 -15.91
N SER A 424 8.89 -21.23 -16.39
CA SER A 424 8.78 -20.98 -17.83
C SER A 424 10.10 -21.03 -18.57
N VAL A 425 11.21 -20.70 -17.91
CA VAL A 425 12.56 -20.86 -18.48
C VAL A 425 12.93 -22.33 -18.68
N ASP A 426 12.64 -23.20 -17.69
CA ASP A 426 12.89 -24.64 -17.80
C ASP A 426 12.03 -25.28 -18.89
N GLU A 427 10.77 -24.88 -19.02
CA GLU A 427 9.88 -25.30 -20.10
C GLU A 427 10.43 -24.90 -21.48
N LYS A 428 10.92 -23.66 -21.61
CA LYS A 428 11.56 -23.19 -22.85
C LYS A 428 12.82 -23.99 -23.19
N MET A 429 13.68 -24.21 -22.22
CA MET A 429 14.89 -25.00 -22.40
C MET A 429 14.56 -26.43 -22.87
N SER A 430 13.59 -27.07 -22.22
CA SER A 430 13.15 -28.42 -22.53
C SER A 430 12.52 -28.52 -23.95
N SER A 431 11.65 -27.54 -24.30
CA SER A 431 10.95 -27.54 -25.59
C SER A 431 11.85 -27.21 -26.78
N THR A 432 12.92 -26.45 -26.56
CA THR A 432 13.85 -26.05 -27.63
C THR A 432 15.07 -26.96 -27.74
N GLY A 433 15.33 -27.81 -26.74
CA GLY A 433 16.57 -28.60 -26.64
C GLY A 433 17.82 -27.75 -26.46
N ALA A 434 17.69 -26.47 -26.08
CA ALA A 434 18.82 -25.58 -25.92
C ALA A 434 19.61 -25.90 -24.63
N GLU A 435 20.93 -25.89 -24.73
CA GLU A 435 21.82 -26.14 -23.60
C GLU A 435 22.23 -24.80 -22.96
N LYS A 436 22.18 -24.74 -21.64
CA LYS A 436 22.65 -23.57 -20.89
C LYS A 436 24.16 -23.65 -20.65
N LYS A 437 24.82 -22.50 -20.68
CA LYS A 437 26.19 -22.32 -20.29
C LYS A 437 26.37 -21.26 -19.24
N TRP A 438 27.30 -21.45 -18.32
CA TRP A 438 27.63 -20.45 -17.34
C TRP A 438 28.38 -19.28 -17.97
N LEU A 439 27.98 -18.05 -17.66
CA LEU A 439 28.66 -16.82 -18.06
C LEU A 439 29.28 -16.16 -16.82
N GLU A 440 30.56 -16.36 -16.60
CA GLU A 440 31.30 -15.76 -15.47
C GLU A 440 31.13 -14.25 -15.40
N ALA A 441 31.18 -13.58 -16.56
CA ALA A 441 31.00 -12.12 -16.65
C ALA A 441 29.64 -11.63 -16.21
N ALA A 442 28.61 -12.47 -16.13
CA ALA A 442 27.28 -12.11 -15.69
C ALA A 442 26.94 -12.72 -14.32
N GLY A 443 27.64 -13.76 -13.89
CA GLY A 443 27.30 -14.59 -12.74
C GLY A 443 25.95 -15.33 -12.95
N GLN A 444 25.68 -15.76 -14.18
CA GLN A 444 24.42 -16.37 -14.58
C GLN A 444 24.60 -17.45 -15.62
N TYR A 445 23.67 -18.41 -15.65
CA TYR A 445 23.50 -19.24 -16.83
C TYR A 445 22.86 -18.46 -17.97
N TYR A 446 23.17 -18.90 -19.19
CA TYR A 446 22.64 -18.32 -20.42
C TYR A 446 22.38 -19.43 -21.43
N PHE A 447 21.30 -19.28 -22.18
CA PHE A 447 21.12 -20.05 -23.41
C PHE A 447 20.47 -19.20 -24.51
N GLN A 448 20.58 -19.71 -25.73
CA GLN A 448 19.89 -19.12 -26.88
C GLN A 448 19.38 -20.23 -27.80
N TYR A 449 18.37 -19.90 -28.57
CA TYR A 449 17.84 -20.78 -29.61
C TYR A 449 17.37 -19.95 -30.81
N VAL A 450 17.16 -20.63 -31.95
CA VAL A 450 16.67 -20.00 -33.17
C VAL A 450 15.31 -20.63 -33.52
N SER A 451 14.36 -19.80 -33.91
CA SER A 451 13.07 -20.25 -34.41
C SER A 451 12.66 -19.36 -35.58
N GLY A 452 12.59 -19.93 -36.80
CA GLY A 452 12.44 -19.19 -38.03
C GLY A 452 13.62 -18.27 -38.31
N ASP A 453 13.33 -16.98 -38.51
CA ASP A 453 14.30 -15.90 -38.74
C ASP A 453 14.67 -15.14 -37.47
N LYS A 454 14.28 -15.65 -36.30
CA LYS A 454 14.44 -15.01 -35.01
C LYS A 454 15.44 -15.75 -34.13
N THR A 455 16.25 -14.99 -33.39
CA THR A 455 17.12 -15.51 -32.35
C THR A 455 16.56 -15.12 -30.99
N TYR A 456 16.44 -16.09 -30.12
CA TYR A 456 15.97 -15.91 -28.74
C TYR A 456 17.13 -16.06 -27.78
N LYS A 457 17.23 -15.17 -26.80
CA LYS A 457 18.33 -15.11 -25.82
C LYS A 457 17.77 -14.97 -24.42
N ILE A 458 18.31 -15.73 -23.46
CA ILE A 458 17.82 -15.76 -22.08
C ILE A 458 19.03 -15.83 -21.14
N TRP A 459 19.12 -14.89 -20.20
CA TRP A 459 20.01 -14.92 -19.04
C TRP A 459 19.18 -15.41 -17.86
N ILE A 460 19.55 -16.55 -17.29
CA ILE A 460 18.71 -17.28 -16.33
C ILE A 460 18.89 -16.74 -14.92
N GLU A 461 17.78 -16.45 -14.24
CA GLU A 461 17.76 -16.37 -12.80
C GLU A 461 17.49 -17.76 -12.22
N ASP A 462 18.37 -18.22 -11.35
CA ASP A 462 18.29 -19.51 -10.68
C ASP A 462 18.97 -19.48 -9.30
N LYS A 463 19.00 -20.63 -8.62
CA LYS A 463 19.65 -20.79 -7.32
C LYS A 463 21.07 -20.24 -7.28
N ASN A 464 21.86 -20.43 -8.36
CA ASN A 464 23.27 -20.00 -8.36
C ASN A 464 23.38 -18.47 -8.43
N SER A 465 22.63 -17.83 -9.34
CA SER A 465 22.63 -16.38 -9.47
C SER A 465 22.07 -15.69 -8.22
N ILE A 466 21.03 -16.26 -7.59
CA ILE A 466 20.46 -15.76 -6.33
C ILE A 466 21.48 -15.90 -5.20
N SER A 467 22.15 -17.05 -5.06
CA SER A 467 23.18 -17.25 -4.02
C SER A 467 24.31 -16.23 -4.12
N LEU A 468 24.74 -15.88 -5.34
CA LEU A 468 25.75 -14.84 -5.55
C LEU A 468 25.26 -13.46 -5.05
N ARG A 469 24.00 -13.10 -5.31
CA ARG A 469 23.44 -11.84 -4.82
C ARG A 469 23.25 -11.84 -3.30
N MET A 470 22.82 -12.96 -2.72
CA MET A 470 22.75 -13.11 -1.27
C MET A 470 24.13 -13.01 -0.60
N SER A 471 25.20 -13.44 -1.27
CA SER A 471 26.55 -13.22 -0.78
C SER A 471 26.92 -11.73 -0.65
N LEU A 472 26.35 -10.86 -1.49
CA LEU A 472 26.52 -9.41 -1.37
C LEU A 472 25.79 -8.85 -0.13
N VAL A 473 24.60 -9.39 0.20
CA VAL A 473 23.87 -9.02 1.43
C VAL A 473 24.76 -9.28 2.64
N LYS A 474 25.33 -10.47 2.74
CA LYS A 474 26.26 -10.85 3.84
C LYS A 474 27.56 -10.02 3.82
N LYS A 475 28.19 -9.90 2.65
CA LYS A 475 29.46 -9.17 2.47
C LYS A 475 29.37 -7.71 2.92
N HIS A 476 28.24 -7.07 2.66
CA HIS A 476 28.05 -5.65 2.97
C HIS A 476 27.24 -5.40 4.24
N ALA A 477 26.87 -6.45 4.97
CA ALA A 477 26.03 -6.38 6.18
C ALA A 477 24.74 -5.58 5.95
N LEU A 478 24.03 -5.89 4.86
CA LEU A 478 22.78 -5.22 4.51
C LEU A 478 21.65 -5.64 5.46
N ALA A 479 20.57 -4.85 5.51
CA ALA A 479 19.35 -5.21 6.23
C ALA A 479 18.74 -6.53 5.75
N GLY A 480 18.93 -6.85 4.47
CA GLY A 480 18.45 -8.08 3.84
C GLY A 480 18.32 -7.95 2.33
N ALA A 481 17.45 -8.77 1.75
CA ALA A 481 17.06 -8.69 0.34
C ALA A 481 15.56 -8.49 0.19
N ALA A 482 15.14 -7.89 -0.94
CA ALA A 482 13.75 -7.75 -1.34
C ALA A 482 13.56 -8.39 -2.72
N PHE A 483 12.62 -9.34 -2.83
CA PHE A 483 12.49 -10.21 -4.02
C PHE A 483 11.30 -9.82 -4.89
N TRP A 484 11.54 -9.45 -6.14
CA TRP A 484 10.51 -9.18 -7.13
C TRP A 484 10.39 -10.33 -8.13
N ARG A 485 9.34 -11.12 -8.11
CA ARG A 485 8.19 -11.15 -7.23
C ARG A 485 7.78 -12.60 -6.92
N LYS A 486 7.04 -12.81 -5.82
CA LYS A 486 6.43 -14.11 -5.47
C LYS A 486 5.64 -14.68 -6.66
N GLY A 487 5.77 -15.96 -6.87
CA GLY A 487 5.13 -16.73 -7.96
C GLY A 487 5.94 -16.76 -9.26
N PHE A 488 7.15 -16.16 -9.29
CA PHE A 488 8.07 -16.30 -10.42
C PHE A 488 9.24 -17.24 -10.16
N GLU A 489 9.46 -17.54 -8.90
CA GLU A 489 10.54 -18.44 -8.44
C GLU A 489 10.17 -19.91 -8.57
N LYS A 490 11.21 -20.75 -8.43
CA LYS A 490 11.08 -22.16 -8.08
C LYS A 490 11.36 -22.34 -6.58
N PRO A 491 10.71 -23.33 -5.92
CA PRO A 491 10.82 -23.49 -4.45
C PRO A 491 12.27 -23.61 -3.93
N GLU A 492 13.16 -24.24 -4.68
CA GLU A 492 14.57 -24.42 -4.28
C GLU A 492 15.37 -23.10 -4.13
N ILE A 493 14.82 -21.98 -4.58
CA ILE A 493 15.43 -20.66 -4.38
C ILE A 493 15.47 -20.31 -2.90
N TRP A 494 14.40 -20.63 -2.19
CA TRP A 494 14.24 -20.26 -0.79
C TRP A 494 15.20 -21.01 0.13
N ASP A 495 15.55 -22.26 -0.21
CA ASP A 495 16.62 -22.98 0.49
C ASP A 495 17.97 -22.24 0.41
N ALA A 496 18.25 -21.64 -0.74
CA ALA A 496 19.47 -20.86 -0.93
C ALA A 496 19.44 -19.53 -0.18
N VAL A 497 18.27 -18.90 -0.13
CA VAL A 497 18.04 -17.65 0.63
C VAL A 497 18.22 -17.93 2.11
N GLU A 498 17.53 -18.92 2.67
CA GLU A 498 17.64 -19.30 4.09
C GLU A 498 19.09 -19.65 4.48
N ALA A 499 19.76 -20.48 3.69
CA ALA A 499 21.16 -20.86 3.95
C ALA A 499 22.12 -19.65 3.97
N SER A 500 21.79 -18.57 3.26
CA SER A 500 22.61 -17.35 3.23
C SER A 500 22.41 -16.45 4.46
N MET A 501 21.32 -16.67 5.21
CA MET A 501 20.99 -15.91 6.42
C MET A 501 21.69 -16.47 7.68
N GLN A 502 22.16 -17.70 7.61
CA GLN A 502 22.97 -18.37 8.64
C GLN A 502 24.44 -17.92 8.54
#